data_4e8b8ad439337ffee1b3d092aa09fa22
#
_entry.id   4e8b8ad439337ffee1b3d092aa09fa22
#
_cell.length_a   1.000
_cell.length_b   1.000
_cell.length_c   1.000
_cell.angle_alpha   90.00
_cell.angle_beta   90.00
_cell.angle_gamma   90.00
#
_symmetry.space_group_name_H-M   'P 1'
#
loop_
_entity.id
_entity.type
_entity.pdbx_description
1 polymer ?
#
loop_
_entity_poly.entity_id
_entity_poly.type
_entity_poly.pdbx_seq_one_letter_code
_entity_poly.pdbx_strand_id
1 'polypeptide(L)'
;MLVNLIKSKKIFIWTLVFFMITFWIKSFSSIPKESNPATDLPLFIVNTIYYSWDPVTIENQITKKLEDEFKSISWVKKIESVSNFGFSTIIITFNDNKIINDAKTELKDSIDKIYNDFPANSIKPVVKQISPDDSPIYSFS
;
A
#
# COMPACT_ATOMS: atom_id res chain seq x y z
N MET A 1 -1.78 -68.66 15.30
CA MET A 1 -1.46 -67.44 16.10
C MET A 1 -0.92 -66.30 15.26
N LEU A 2 -0.10 -66.52 14.22
CA LEU A 2 0.44 -65.48 13.32
C LEU A 2 -0.60 -64.74 12.49
N VAL A 3 -1.68 -65.37 12.06
CA VAL A 3 -2.75 -64.73 11.22
C VAL A 3 -3.52 -63.66 11.99
N ASN A 4 -3.71 -63.78 13.29
CA ASN A 4 -4.39 -62.78 14.12
C ASN A 4 -3.50 -61.55 14.38
N LEU A 5 -2.19 -61.70 14.45
CA LEU A 5 -1.24 -60.60 14.56
C LEU A 5 -1.18 -59.76 13.27
N ILE A 6 -1.32 -60.41 12.11
CA ILE A 6 -1.34 -59.71 10.81
C ILE A 6 -2.68 -58.94 10.63
N LYS A 7 -3.81 -59.51 11.09
CA LYS A 7 -5.11 -58.83 11.05
C LYS A 7 -5.13 -57.58 11.97
N SER A 8 -4.59 -57.68 13.18
CA SER A 8 -4.53 -56.54 14.09
C SER A 8 -3.58 -55.44 13.60
N LYS A 9 -2.49 -55.78 12.93
CA LYS A 9 -1.60 -54.81 12.31
C LYS A 9 -2.25 -54.08 11.14
N LYS A 10 -3.09 -54.73 10.34
CA LYS A 10 -3.86 -54.07 9.27
C LYS A 10 -4.83 -53.06 9.83
N ILE A 11 -5.55 -53.38 10.89
CA ILE A 11 -6.47 -52.46 11.55
C ILE A 11 -5.67 -51.27 12.12
N PHE A 12 -4.54 -51.49 12.72
CA PHE A 12 -3.68 -50.46 13.25
C PHE A 12 -3.17 -49.51 12.14
N ILE A 13 -2.75 -50.05 11.01
CA ILE A 13 -2.30 -49.25 9.86
C ILE A 13 -3.46 -48.40 9.32
N TRP A 14 -4.65 -48.95 9.15
CA TRP A 14 -5.81 -48.22 8.69
C TRP A 14 -6.24 -47.12 9.66
N THR A 15 -6.17 -47.37 10.97
CA THR A 15 -6.42 -46.35 11.99
C THR A 15 -5.42 -45.22 11.92
N LEU A 16 -4.15 -45.56 11.73
CA LEU A 16 -3.08 -44.54 11.61
C LEU A 16 -3.23 -43.69 10.34
N VAL A 17 -3.58 -44.32 9.22
CA VAL A 17 -3.87 -43.61 7.97
C VAL A 17 -5.08 -42.69 8.12
N PHE A 18 -6.14 -43.17 8.78
CA PHE A 18 -7.33 -42.35 9.05
C PHE A 18 -7.02 -41.12 9.92
N PHE A 19 -6.21 -41.31 10.97
CA PHE A 19 -5.73 -40.22 11.81
C PHE A 19 -4.87 -39.22 11.03
N MET A 20 -4.03 -39.69 10.14
CA MET A 20 -3.18 -38.84 9.31
C MET A 20 -3.99 -38.01 8.33
N ILE A 21 -5.01 -38.61 7.72
CA ILE A 21 -5.93 -37.91 6.82
C ILE A 21 -6.76 -36.85 7.55
N THR A 22 -7.30 -37.17 8.73
CA THR A 22 -8.07 -36.21 9.52
C THR A 22 -7.19 -35.07 10.04
N PHE A 23 -5.95 -35.34 10.41
CA PHE A 23 -4.99 -34.31 10.78
C PHE A 23 -4.64 -33.39 9.61
N TRP A 24 -4.46 -33.97 8.42
CA TRP A 24 -4.21 -33.20 7.19
C TRP A 24 -5.38 -32.28 6.83
N ILE A 25 -6.61 -32.79 6.89
CA ILE A 25 -7.82 -31.99 6.61
C ILE A 25 -7.95 -30.85 7.62
N LYS A 26 -7.70 -31.10 8.89
CA LYS A 26 -7.75 -30.09 9.93
C LYS A 26 -6.64 -29.04 9.78
N SER A 27 -5.43 -29.49 9.46
CA SER A 27 -4.28 -28.60 9.22
C SER A 27 -4.51 -27.71 8.01
N PHE A 28 -5.07 -28.26 6.94
CA PHE A 28 -5.40 -27.47 5.73
C PHE A 28 -6.53 -26.46 5.94
N SER A 29 -7.50 -26.79 6.80
CA SER A 29 -8.60 -25.88 7.16
C SER A 29 -8.17 -24.77 8.14
N SER A 30 -7.06 -24.97 8.85
CA SER A 30 -6.52 -24.01 9.82
C SER A 30 -5.48 -23.06 9.21
N ILE A 31 -5.15 -23.20 7.94
CA ILE A 31 -4.36 -22.19 7.25
C ILE A 31 -5.26 -20.97 7.08
N PRO A 32 -5.02 -19.87 7.81
CA PRO A 32 -5.75 -18.66 7.57
C PRO A 32 -5.49 -18.27 6.11
N LYS A 33 -6.54 -18.23 5.33
CA LYS A 33 -6.53 -17.61 4.00
C LYS A 33 -6.50 -16.10 4.20
N GLU A 34 -5.50 -15.60 4.87
CA GLU A 34 -5.16 -14.19 4.83
C GLU A 34 -4.60 -13.93 3.43
N SER A 35 -5.54 -13.69 2.53
CA SER A 35 -5.32 -12.88 1.36
C SER A 35 -4.73 -11.58 1.85
N ASN A 36 -3.41 -11.42 1.81
CA ASN A 36 -2.65 -10.26 2.26
C ASN A 36 -3.27 -9.60 3.51
N PRO A 37 -2.56 -9.46 4.65
CA PRO A 37 -3.03 -8.50 5.61
C PRO A 37 -3.27 -7.23 4.82
N ALA A 38 -4.48 -6.70 4.87
CA ALA A 38 -4.77 -5.35 4.42
C ALA A 38 -3.99 -4.42 5.35
N THR A 39 -2.67 -4.44 5.19
CA THR A 39 -1.80 -3.43 5.74
C THR A 39 -2.10 -2.24 4.84
N ASP A 40 -3.09 -1.45 5.24
CA ASP A 40 -3.29 -0.14 4.68
C ASP A 40 -1.96 0.59 4.84
N LEU A 41 -1.12 0.46 3.81
CA LEU A 41 0.14 1.19 3.78
C LEU A 41 -0.23 2.67 3.80
N PRO A 42 0.26 3.44 4.76
CA PRO A 42 -0.01 4.88 4.81
C PRO A 42 0.79 5.57 3.70
N LEU A 43 0.38 5.31 2.46
CA LEU A 43 1.01 5.77 1.25
C LEU A 43 0.05 6.69 0.50
N PHE A 44 0.52 7.89 0.23
CA PHE A 44 -0.26 8.92 -0.46
C PHE A 44 0.46 9.39 -1.71
N ILE A 45 -0.33 9.67 -2.75
CA ILE A 45 0.13 10.35 -3.97
C ILE A 45 -0.47 11.75 -3.98
N VAL A 46 0.37 12.73 -4.20
CA VAL A 46 -0.02 14.12 -4.42
C VAL A 46 0.31 14.46 -5.86
N ASN A 47 -0.72 14.72 -6.66
CA ASN A 47 -0.59 15.11 -8.05
C ASN A 47 -0.95 16.59 -8.21
N THR A 48 -0.06 17.32 -8.88
CA THR A 48 -0.26 18.74 -9.21
C THR A 48 -0.10 18.93 -10.71
N ILE A 49 -1.07 19.56 -11.34
CA ILE A 49 -0.99 19.93 -12.75
C ILE A 49 -0.54 21.39 -12.84
N TYR A 50 0.51 21.62 -13.61
CA TYR A 50 0.99 22.94 -13.94
C TYR A 50 1.39 23.00 -15.43
N TYR A 51 0.72 23.84 -16.19
CA TYR A 51 0.94 23.93 -17.63
C TYR A 51 2.28 24.61 -17.95
N SER A 52 3.34 23.87 -17.75
CA SER A 52 4.71 24.26 -18.16
C SER A 52 5.32 23.14 -19.02
N TRP A 53 6.03 23.56 -20.06
CA TRP A 53 6.76 22.65 -20.95
C TRP A 53 8.15 22.29 -20.43
N ASP A 54 8.57 22.88 -19.31
CA ASP A 54 9.88 22.65 -18.73
C ASP A 54 9.76 21.95 -17.36
N PRO A 55 10.21 20.68 -17.26
CA PRO A 55 10.21 19.96 -16.00
C PRO A 55 11.01 20.62 -14.88
N VAL A 56 12.08 21.34 -15.21
CA VAL A 56 12.92 22.05 -14.22
C VAL A 56 12.15 23.20 -13.59
N THR A 57 11.35 23.87 -14.38
CA THR A 57 10.45 24.91 -13.88
C THR A 57 9.39 24.34 -12.93
N ILE A 58 8.80 23.19 -13.28
CA ILE A 58 7.84 22.47 -12.41
C ILE A 58 8.51 22.04 -11.12
N GLU A 59 9.70 21.47 -11.19
CA GLU A 59 10.47 21.07 -10.01
C GLU A 59 10.70 22.25 -9.06
N ASN A 60 11.19 23.36 -9.56
CA ASN A 60 11.56 24.51 -8.72
C ASN A 60 10.35 25.28 -8.18
N GLN A 61 9.27 25.39 -8.96
CA GLN A 61 8.12 26.23 -8.57
C GLN A 61 7.03 25.46 -7.82
N ILE A 62 6.94 24.16 -8.00
CA ILE A 62 5.90 23.31 -7.41
C ILE A 62 6.51 22.23 -6.53
N THR A 63 7.30 21.31 -7.13
CA THR A 63 7.71 20.07 -6.48
C THR A 63 8.55 20.33 -5.23
N LYS A 64 9.58 21.17 -5.33
CA LYS A 64 10.46 21.48 -4.17
C LYS A 64 9.70 22.17 -3.04
N LYS A 65 8.78 23.07 -3.35
CA LYS A 65 7.97 23.74 -2.32
C LYS A 65 7.08 22.76 -1.56
N LEU A 66 6.46 21.81 -2.28
CA LEU A 66 5.67 20.75 -1.67
C LEU A 66 6.54 19.79 -0.85
N GLU A 67 7.70 19.37 -1.38
CA GLU A 67 8.62 18.51 -0.66
C GLU A 67 9.10 19.14 0.66
N ASP A 68 9.48 20.41 0.64
CA ASP A 68 9.99 21.11 1.82
C ASP A 68 8.90 21.26 2.88
N GLU A 69 7.66 21.53 2.48
CA GLU A 69 6.54 21.57 3.40
C GLU A 69 6.22 20.16 3.95
N PHE A 70 6.19 19.13 3.10
CA PHE A 70 5.91 17.76 3.53
C PHE A 70 7.00 17.16 4.42
N LYS A 71 8.27 17.57 4.28
CA LYS A 71 9.35 17.19 5.20
C LYS A 71 9.10 17.69 6.63
N SER A 72 8.33 18.75 6.79
CA SER A 72 7.98 19.29 8.10
C SER A 72 6.89 18.50 8.82
N ILE A 73 6.17 17.63 8.10
CA ILE A 73 5.10 16.80 8.66
C ILE A 73 5.70 15.67 9.51
N SER A 74 5.19 15.52 10.72
CA SER A 74 5.60 14.43 11.61
C SER A 74 5.24 13.06 11.05
N TRP A 75 6.10 12.05 11.27
CA TRP A 75 5.90 10.67 10.87
C TRP A 75 6.07 10.36 9.38
N VAL A 76 6.48 11.33 8.57
CA VAL A 76 6.90 11.06 7.19
C VAL A 76 8.17 10.20 7.20
N LYS A 77 8.11 9.04 6.56
CA LYS A 77 9.20 8.08 6.45
C LYS A 77 10.02 8.31 5.18
N LYS A 78 9.34 8.60 4.08
CA LYS A 78 9.96 8.76 2.77
C LYS A 78 9.13 9.69 1.89
N ILE A 79 9.82 10.51 1.10
CA ILE A 79 9.21 11.33 0.03
C ILE A 79 9.97 11.00 -1.25
N GLU A 80 9.22 10.71 -2.30
CA GLU A 80 9.72 10.49 -3.66
C GLU A 80 8.93 11.39 -4.60
N SER A 81 9.61 12.08 -5.49
CA SER A 81 8.95 12.99 -6.43
C SER A 81 9.40 12.78 -7.86
N VAL A 82 8.52 13.06 -8.78
CA VAL A 82 8.76 13.07 -10.20
C VAL A 82 8.16 14.31 -10.80
N SER A 83 8.99 15.15 -11.43
CA SER A 83 8.55 16.30 -12.21
C SER A 83 8.62 15.95 -13.69
N ASN A 84 7.53 16.15 -14.41
CA ASN A 84 7.43 15.87 -15.83
C ASN A 84 6.72 17.02 -16.55
N PHE A 85 6.61 16.94 -17.87
CA PHE A 85 5.90 17.93 -18.68
C PHE A 85 4.44 18.06 -18.21
N GLY A 86 4.07 19.23 -17.71
CA GLY A 86 2.71 19.55 -17.31
C GLY A 86 2.26 19.03 -15.95
N PHE A 87 3.06 18.21 -15.22
CA PHE A 87 2.64 17.71 -13.90
C PHE A 87 3.80 17.40 -12.95
N SER A 88 3.50 17.44 -11.67
CA SER A 88 4.34 16.96 -10.58
C SER A 88 3.60 15.86 -9.83
N THR A 89 4.29 14.78 -9.55
CA THR A 89 3.78 13.69 -8.71
C THR A 89 4.70 13.50 -7.52
N ILE A 90 4.15 13.52 -6.32
CA ILE A 90 4.89 13.27 -5.08
C ILE A 90 4.26 12.08 -4.37
N ILE A 91 5.09 11.10 -4.04
CA ILE A 91 4.70 9.91 -3.29
C ILE A 91 5.23 10.06 -1.87
N ILE A 92 4.34 9.99 -0.90
CA ILE A 92 4.66 10.16 0.50
C ILE A 92 4.32 8.88 1.24
N THR A 93 5.32 8.31 1.90
CA THR A 93 5.16 7.15 2.77
C THR A 93 5.27 7.61 4.22
N PHE A 94 4.26 7.32 5.03
CA PHE A 94 4.29 7.54 6.48
C PHE A 94 4.74 6.28 7.21
N ASN A 95 5.04 6.44 8.49
CA ASN A 95 5.30 5.31 9.39
C ASN A 95 3.99 4.57 9.68
N ASP A 96 4.07 3.26 9.90
CA ASP A 96 2.93 2.35 10.07
C ASP A 96 2.00 2.72 11.26
N ASN A 97 2.49 3.50 12.22
CA ASN A 97 1.73 3.95 13.39
C ASN A 97 0.89 5.20 13.14
N LYS A 98 0.98 5.83 11.95
CA LYS A 98 0.21 7.05 11.64
C LYS A 98 -1.19 6.70 11.21
N ILE A 99 -2.18 7.34 11.83
CA ILE A 99 -3.59 7.21 11.43
C ILE A 99 -3.76 7.82 10.04
N ILE A 100 -4.29 7.05 9.10
CA ILE A 100 -4.42 7.42 7.69
C ILE A 100 -5.22 8.69 7.48
N ASN A 101 -6.34 8.86 8.20
CA ASN A 101 -7.17 10.04 8.08
C ASN A 101 -6.46 11.31 8.57
N ASP A 102 -5.67 11.21 9.63
CA ASP A 102 -4.89 12.32 10.16
C ASP A 102 -3.79 12.71 9.17
N ALA A 103 -3.08 11.73 8.60
CA ALA A 103 -2.07 11.96 7.57
C ALA A 103 -2.65 12.67 6.35
N LYS A 104 -3.84 12.26 5.89
CA LYS A 104 -4.53 12.88 4.77
C LYS A 104 -4.93 14.33 5.07
N THR A 105 -5.38 14.60 6.30
CA THR A 105 -5.75 15.95 6.73
C THR A 105 -4.52 16.85 6.82
N GLU A 106 -3.45 16.39 7.46
CA GLU A 106 -2.19 17.14 7.56
C GLU A 106 -1.60 17.47 6.17
N LEU A 107 -1.65 16.51 5.21
CA LEU A 107 -1.21 16.76 3.85
C LEU A 107 -2.04 17.85 3.16
N LYS A 108 -3.36 17.85 3.34
CA LYS A 108 -4.24 18.88 2.77
C LYS A 108 -3.98 20.25 3.40
N ASP A 109 -3.85 20.30 4.71
CA ASP A 109 -3.58 21.55 5.44
C ASP A 109 -2.23 22.15 5.02
N SER A 110 -1.21 21.31 4.84
CA SER A 110 0.10 21.73 4.34
C SER A 110 0.03 22.26 2.91
N ILE A 111 -0.76 21.62 2.04
CA ILE A 111 -0.99 22.11 0.68
C ILE A 111 -1.70 23.46 0.72
N ASP A 112 -2.74 23.62 1.54
CA ASP A 112 -3.51 24.85 1.63
C ASP A 112 -2.69 26.03 2.13
N LYS A 113 -1.74 25.77 3.01
CA LYS A 113 -0.81 26.76 3.54
C LYS A 113 0.09 27.36 2.45
N ILE A 114 0.59 26.54 1.51
CA ILE A 114 1.56 26.97 0.50
C ILE A 114 0.94 27.22 -0.89
N TYR A 115 -0.35 26.88 -1.08
CA TYR A 115 -0.98 26.99 -2.39
C TYR A 115 -0.99 28.44 -2.95
N ASN A 116 -1.03 29.44 -2.06
CA ASN A 116 -0.98 30.85 -2.47
C ASN A 116 0.38 31.27 -3.06
N ASP A 117 1.44 30.48 -2.79
CA ASP A 117 2.78 30.74 -3.31
C ASP A 117 3.02 30.04 -4.66
N PHE A 118 2.01 29.35 -5.18
CA PHE A 118 2.08 28.66 -6.46
C PHE A 118 1.81 29.61 -7.62
N PRO A 119 2.34 29.32 -8.82
CA PRO A 119 2.04 30.09 -10.02
C PRO A 119 0.52 30.11 -10.32
N ALA A 120 0.03 31.22 -10.83
CA ALA A 120 -1.40 31.45 -11.08
C ALA A 120 -2.07 30.39 -12.01
N ASN A 121 -1.26 29.72 -12.84
CA ASN A 121 -1.75 28.69 -13.78
C ASN A 121 -1.63 27.25 -13.23
N SER A 122 -1.31 27.09 -11.94
CA SER A 122 -1.26 25.77 -11.33
C SER A 122 -2.64 25.35 -10.84
N ILE A 123 -2.95 24.07 -11.01
CA ILE A 123 -4.14 23.46 -10.43
C ILE A 123 -3.81 22.99 -9.02
N LYS A 124 -4.74 23.20 -8.09
CA LYS A 124 -4.55 22.78 -6.69
C LYS A 124 -4.18 21.29 -6.60
N PRO A 125 -3.14 20.94 -5.84
CA PRO A 125 -2.72 19.56 -5.67
C PRO A 125 -3.84 18.67 -5.14
N VAL A 126 -3.94 17.45 -5.71
CA VAL A 126 -4.92 16.43 -5.29
C VAL A 126 -4.21 15.33 -4.54
N VAL A 127 -4.68 15.08 -3.31
CA VAL A 127 -4.16 14.00 -2.45
C VAL A 127 -5.00 12.75 -2.65
N LYS A 128 -4.38 11.66 -3.09
CA LYS A 128 -4.99 10.34 -3.23
C LYS A 128 -4.25 9.34 -2.34
N GLN A 129 -4.96 8.56 -1.54
CA GLN A 129 -4.40 7.41 -0.84
C GLN A 129 -4.27 6.26 -1.82
N ILE A 130 -3.19 5.49 -1.72
CA ILE A 130 -3.05 4.21 -2.42
C ILE A 130 -3.51 3.12 -1.47
N SER A 131 -4.59 2.43 -1.85
CA SER A 131 -5.00 1.18 -1.21
C SER A 131 -4.56 -0.01 -2.06
N PRO A 132 -4.20 -1.16 -1.45
CA PRO A 132 -3.94 -2.40 -2.20
C PRO A 132 -5.12 -2.82 -3.09
N ASP A 133 -6.34 -2.40 -2.74
CA ASP A 133 -7.56 -2.66 -3.52
C ASP A 133 -7.65 -1.82 -4.80
N ASP A 134 -6.88 -0.73 -4.91
CA ASP A 134 -6.78 0.12 -6.10
C ASP A 134 -5.87 -0.47 -7.21
N SER A 135 -5.40 -1.71 -7.05
CA SER A 135 -4.64 -2.40 -8.10
C SER A 135 -5.49 -2.50 -9.35
N PRO A 136 -5.09 -1.89 -10.49
CA PRO A 136 -5.86 -2.03 -11.72
C PRO A 136 -5.84 -3.50 -12.13
N ILE A 137 -7.02 -4.12 -12.17
CA ILE A 137 -7.20 -5.45 -12.75
C ILE A 137 -7.00 -5.27 -14.25
N TYR A 138 -5.78 -5.43 -14.73
CA TYR A 138 -5.53 -5.53 -16.15
C TYR A 138 -6.08 -6.88 -16.63
N SER A 139 -7.32 -6.90 -17.09
CA SER A 139 -7.83 -7.99 -17.90
C SER A 139 -7.34 -7.78 -19.34
N PHE A 140 -6.29 -8.48 -19.73
CA PHE A 140 -5.98 -8.62 -21.15
C PHE A 140 -7.01 -9.55 -21.75
N SER A 141 -7.83 -9.02 -22.64
CA SER A 141 -8.71 -9.75 -23.53
C SER A 141 -8.00 -9.94 -24.87
#